data_34e991500f946a7d21f4cbc5357267fb
#
_entry.id   34e991500f946a7d21f4cbc5357267fb
#
_cell.length_a   1.000
_cell.length_b   1.000
_cell.length_c   1.000
_cell.angle_alpha   90.00
_cell.angle_beta   90.00
_cell.angle_gamma   90.00
#
_symmetry.space_group_name_H-M   'P 1'
#
loop_
_entity.id
_entity.type
_entity.pdbx_description
1 polymer ?
#
loop_
_entity_poly.entity_id
_entity_poly.type
_entity_poly.pdbx_seq_one_letter_code
_entity_poly.pdbx_strand_id
1 'polypeptide(L)'
;MIHENILDCIGKTPLLQLSRLFTHQSISVIAKMELLNPGGSIKDRPALFMLQEGLKSGVINKDSHIVESSSGNLAIALAMACKIYGLKFTAVIDPKIASANLQMLKLYKANIEMVSEKDQNGGYLKTRIDTVKRLCQQLPNAVWIN
;
A
#
# COMPACT_ATOMS: atom_id res chain seq x y z
N MET A 1 13.40 22.40 5.25
CA MET A 1 13.12 21.97 3.86
C MET A 1 11.61 21.93 3.71
N ILE A 2 11.07 22.59 2.69
CA ILE A 2 9.62 22.59 2.40
C ILE A 2 9.42 21.63 1.23
N HIS A 3 8.52 20.66 1.37
CA HIS A 3 8.16 19.69 0.34
C HIS A 3 6.85 20.09 -0.35
N GLU A 4 6.74 19.83 -1.65
CA GLU A 4 5.56 20.19 -2.44
C GLU A 4 4.40 19.21 -2.25
N ASN A 5 4.72 17.95 -1.97
CA ASN A 5 3.70 16.93 -1.72
C ASN A 5 4.15 15.91 -0.65
N ILE A 6 3.20 15.14 -0.16
CA ILE A 6 3.44 14.20 0.95
C ILE A 6 4.36 13.03 0.55
N LEU A 7 4.46 12.68 -0.74
CA LEU A 7 5.31 11.58 -1.20
C LEU A 7 6.79 11.90 -1.02
N ASP A 8 7.19 13.18 -1.05
CA ASP A 8 8.55 13.63 -0.82
C ASP A 8 9.01 13.42 0.63
N CYS A 9 8.06 13.20 1.54
CA CYS A 9 8.31 12.89 2.94
C CYS A 9 8.52 11.39 3.21
N ILE A 10 8.35 10.53 2.19
CA ILE A 10 8.53 9.08 2.36
C ILE A 10 10.02 8.75 2.45
N GLY A 11 10.37 7.91 3.41
CA GLY A 11 11.74 7.52 3.65
C GLY A 11 12.47 8.44 4.61
N LYS A 12 13.81 8.35 4.63
CA LYS A 12 14.68 9.09 5.56
C LYS A 12 14.26 8.98 7.03
N THR A 13 13.54 7.90 7.38
CA THR A 13 13.09 7.64 8.74
C THR A 13 14.28 7.47 9.68
N PRO A 14 14.21 8.01 10.91
CA PRO A 14 15.33 7.95 11.84
C PRO A 14 15.56 6.55 12.39
N LEU A 15 16.74 6.36 12.94
CA LEU A 15 17.09 5.21 13.77
C LEU A 15 16.93 5.58 15.24
N LEU A 16 16.36 4.68 16.03
CA LEU A 16 16.18 4.83 17.47
C LEU A 16 16.91 3.70 18.20
N GLN A 17 17.85 4.05 19.08
CA GLN A 17 18.47 3.06 19.96
C GLN A 17 17.54 2.74 21.12
N LEU A 18 17.24 1.45 21.32
CA LEU A 18 16.30 0.96 22.33
C LEU A 18 17.00 0.64 23.65
N SER A 19 17.90 1.50 24.12
CA SER A 19 18.77 1.27 25.29
C SER A 19 18.00 1.13 26.62
N ARG A 20 16.79 1.69 26.74
CA ARG A 20 15.97 1.53 27.95
C ARG A 20 15.20 0.21 28.01
N LEU A 21 14.93 -0.40 26.84
CA LEU A 21 14.22 -1.70 26.76
C LEU A 21 15.19 -2.86 26.77
N PHE A 22 16.39 -2.67 26.23
CA PHE A 22 17.43 -3.69 26.12
C PHE A 22 18.68 -3.20 26.84
N THR A 23 18.84 -3.60 28.10
CA THR A 23 19.92 -3.13 28.99
C THR A 23 21.18 -4.02 28.95
N HIS A 24 21.22 -5.03 28.08
CA HIS A 24 22.34 -5.95 27.97
C HIS A 24 23.60 -5.23 27.46
N GLN A 25 24.71 -5.30 28.20
CA GLN A 25 25.93 -4.52 27.95
C GLN A 25 26.62 -4.82 26.61
N SER A 26 26.43 -6.04 26.08
CA SER A 26 27.11 -6.49 24.85
C SER A 26 26.22 -6.42 23.59
N ILE A 27 24.96 -5.98 23.71
CA ILE A 27 24.01 -5.95 22.60
C ILE A 27 23.43 -4.55 22.46
N SER A 28 23.52 -4.01 21.24
CA SER A 28 22.83 -2.76 20.87
C SER A 28 21.68 -3.09 19.94
N VAL A 29 20.45 -2.72 20.35
CA VAL A 29 19.24 -2.90 19.54
C VAL A 29 18.82 -1.55 18.98
N ILE A 30 18.75 -1.46 17.65
CA ILE A 30 18.40 -0.24 16.92
C ILE A 30 17.15 -0.50 16.10
N ALA A 31 16.12 0.33 16.27
CA ALA A 31 14.88 0.27 15.49
C ALA A 31 14.89 1.36 14.41
N LYS A 32 14.55 0.96 13.17
CA LYS A 32 14.26 1.93 12.11
C LYS A 32 12.78 2.32 12.20
N MET A 33 12.51 3.60 12.38
CA MET A 33 11.18 4.13 12.74
C MET A 33 10.29 4.29 11.49
N GLU A 34 9.96 3.18 10.82
CA GLU A 34 9.16 3.19 9.58
C GLU A 34 7.70 3.65 9.79
N LEU A 35 7.21 3.66 11.03
CA LEU A 35 5.92 4.26 11.38
C LEU A 35 5.84 5.77 11.12
N LEU A 36 6.99 6.43 10.95
CA LEU A 36 7.07 7.87 10.66
C LEU A 36 6.94 8.20 9.17
N ASN A 37 6.81 7.21 8.29
CA ASN A 37 6.37 7.47 6.92
C ASN A 37 4.93 8.04 6.93
N PRO A 38 4.54 8.84 5.94
CA PRO A 38 3.21 9.47 5.87
C PRO A 38 2.02 8.52 5.98
N GLY A 39 2.12 7.32 5.37
CA GLY A 39 1.11 6.27 5.48
C GLY A 39 1.27 5.39 6.73
N GLY A 40 2.24 5.72 7.60
CA GLY A 40 2.44 5.07 8.88
C GLY A 40 3.18 3.73 8.83
N SER A 41 3.80 3.37 7.71
CA SER A 41 4.48 2.08 7.61
C SER A 41 5.59 2.04 6.56
N ILE A 42 6.38 0.96 6.59
CA ILE A 42 7.40 0.67 5.57
C ILE A 42 6.79 0.53 4.15
N LYS A 43 5.48 0.25 4.04
CA LYS A 43 4.81 0.01 2.75
C LYS A 43 4.72 1.25 1.86
N ASP A 44 4.89 2.43 2.43
CA ASP A 44 4.99 3.67 1.65
C ASP A 44 6.15 3.62 0.66
N ARG A 45 7.28 3.04 1.06
CA ARG A 45 8.47 2.91 0.20
C ARG A 45 8.21 2.03 -1.03
N PRO A 46 7.81 0.75 -0.90
CA PRO A 46 7.56 -0.07 -2.07
C PRO A 46 6.39 0.45 -2.91
N ALA A 47 5.32 0.98 -2.30
CA ALA A 47 4.21 1.54 -3.06
C ALA A 47 4.65 2.70 -3.96
N LEU A 48 5.41 3.65 -3.41
CA LEU A 48 5.95 4.76 -4.16
C LEU A 48 6.91 4.29 -5.27
N PHE A 49 7.83 3.39 -4.95
CA PHE A 49 8.81 2.86 -5.90
C PHE A 49 8.14 2.13 -7.07
N MET A 50 7.19 1.25 -6.80
CA MET A 50 6.48 0.50 -7.84
C MET A 50 5.73 1.44 -8.79
N LEU A 51 5.06 2.49 -8.28
CA LEU A 51 4.38 3.47 -9.11
C LEU A 51 5.37 4.30 -9.93
N GLN A 52 6.46 4.75 -9.35
CA GLN A 52 7.49 5.52 -10.06
C GLN A 52 8.14 4.72 -11.17
N GLU A 53 8.55 3.48 -10.91
CA GLU A 53 9.13 2.61 -11.93
C GLU A 53 8.11 2.24 -13.02
N GLY A 54 6.84 1.99 -12.65
CA GLY A 54 5.77 1.75 -13.61
C GLY A 54 5.52 2.95 -14.53
N LEU A 55 5.51 4.16 -13.98
CA LEU A 55 5.39 5.40 -14.76
C LEU A 55 6.61 5.64 -15.66
N LYS A 56 7.81 5.42 -15.13
CA LYS A 56 9.06 5.59 -15.87
C LYS A 56 9.22 4.60 -17.02
N SER A 57 8.80 3.36 -16.82
CA SER A 57 8.84 2.30 -17.85
C SER A 57 7.70 2.39 -18.87
N GLY A 58 6.69 3.22 -18.63
CA GLY A 58 5.50 3.32 -19.46
C GLY A 58 4.46 2.21 -19.26
N VAL A 59 4.69 1.28 -18.32
CA VAL A 59 3.69 0.27 -17.91
C VAL A 59 2.49 0.94 -17.24
N ILE A 60 2.73 2.00 -16.49
CA ILE A 60 1.72 2.87 -15.92
C ILE A 60 1.74 4.21 -16.66
N ASN A 61 0.59 4.72 -17.00
CA ASN A 61 0.40 6.05 -17.59
C ASN A 61 -0.77 6.77 -16.89
N LYS A 62 -1.06 8.02 -17.30
CA LYS A 62 -2.11 8.86 -16.69
C LYS A 62 -3.52 8.26 -16.71
N ASP A 63 -3.78 7.34 -17.64
CA ASP A 63 -5.08 6.71 -17.80
C ASP A 63 -5.15 5.33 -17.12
N SER A 64 -4.06 4.90 -16.49
CA SER A 64 -3.99 3.60 -15.84
C SER A 64 -4.88 3.51 -14.60
N HIS A 65 -5.45 2.32 -14.41
CA HIS A 65 -6.21 1.96 -13.24
C HIS A 65 -5.43 0.91 -12.44
N ILE A 66 -4.87 1.33 -11.33
CA ILE A 66 -4.08 0.45 -10.46
C ILE A 66 -5.02 -0.47 -9.68
N VAL A 67 -4.72 -1.76 -9.65
CA VAL A 67 -5.48 -2.77 -8.91
C VAL A 67 -4.52 -3.57 -8.03
N GLU A 68 -4.87 -3.77 -6.76
CA GLU A 68 -4.04 -4.56 -5.84
C GLU A 68 -4.88 -5.35 -4.84
N SER A 69 -4.41 -6.58 -4.54
CA SER A 69 -4.99 -7.46 -3.51
C SER A 69 -4.36 -7.17 -2.15
N SER A 70 -4.83 -6.13 -1.47
CA SER A 70 -4.34 -5.81 -0.15
C SER A 70 -5.41 -5.15 0.71
N SER A 71 -5.58 -5.63 1.95
CA SER A 71 -6.41 -5.02 2.99
C SER A 71 -5.58 -4.34 4.10
N GLY A 72 -4.25 -4.24 3.90
CA GLY A 72 -3.30 -3.71 4.87
C GLY A 72 -2.61 -2.43 4.42
N ASN A 73 -1.44 -2.20 5.01
CA ASN A 73 -0.66 -0.99 4.81
C ASN A 73 -0.26 -0.72 3.35
N LEU A 74 -0.09 -1.76 2.53
CA LEU A 74 0.22 -1.57 1.11
C LEU A 74 -0.94 -0.91 0.37
N ALA A 75 -2.19 -1.33 0.65
CA ALA A 75 -3.36 -0.69 0.04
C ALA A 75 -3.49 0.78 0.45
N ILE A 76 -3.21 1.11 1.71
CA ILE A 76 -3.21 2.51 2.20
C ILE A 76 -2.15 3.34 1.47
N ALA A 77 -0.92 2.82 1.39
CA ALA A 77 0.19 3.50 0.73
C ALA A 77 -0.08 3.72 -0.77
N LEU A 78 -0.60 2.71 -1.47
CA LEU A 78 -1.01 2.83 -2.88
C LEU A 78 -2.16 3.81 -3.06
N ALA A 79 -3.17 3.79 -2.18
CA ALA A 79 -4.29 4.73 -2.25
C ALA A 79 -3.82 6.18 -2.10
N MET A 80 -2.92 6.45 -1.15
CA MET A 80 -2.30 7.76 -0.96
C MET A 80 -1.51 8.19 -2.19
N ALA A 81 -0.61 7.33 -2.67
CA ALA A 81 0.28 7.68 -3.79
C ALA A 81 -0.50 7.82 -5.12
N CYS A 82 -1.43 6.92 -5.41
CA CYS A 82 -2.30 7.04 -6.59
C CYS A 82 -3.12 8.34 -6.57
N LYS A 83 -3.60 8.76 -5.38
CA LYS A 83 -4.31 10.03 -5.24
C LYS A 83 -3.46 11.23 -5.64
N ILE A 84 -2.18 11.24 -5.27
CA ILE A 84 -1.23 12.32 -5.63
C ILE A 84 -0.91 12.29 -7.12
N TYR A 85 -0.71 11.09 -7.70
CA TYR A 85 -0.44 10.95 -9.14
C TYR A 85 -1.68 11.09 -10.03
N GLY A 86 -2.88 11.28 -9.46
CA GLY A 86 -4.13 11.37 -10.22
C GLY A 86 -4.57 10.03 -10.85
N LEU A 87 -4.04 8.91 -10.37
CA LEU A 87 -4.35 7.57 -10.84
C LEU A 87 -5.59 7.00 -10.14
N LYS A 88 -6.38 6.20 -10.87
CA LYS A 88 -7.44 5.39 -10.27
C LYS A 88 -6.82 4.23 -9.50
N PHE A 89 -7.38 3.91 -8.35
CA PHE A 89 -6.94 2.76 -7.55
C PHE A 89 -8.13 1.95 -7.04
N THR A 90 -8.05 0.64 -7.21
CA THR A 90 -8.99 -0.34 -6.61
C THR A 90 -8.23 -1.27 -5.67
N ALA A 91 -8.63 -1.26 -4.40
CA ALA A 91 -8.19 -2.23 -3.41
C ALA A 91 -9.16 -3.42 -3.40
N VAL A 92 -8.66 -4.62 -3.69
CA VAL A 92 -9.40 -5.86 -3.50
C VAL A 92 -9.13 -6.36 -2.09
N ILE A 93 -10.18 -6.32 -1.27
CA ILE A 93 -10.12 -6.58 0.18
C ILE A 93 -11.03 -7.73 0.58
N ASP A 94 -10.95 -8.14 1.83
CA ASP A 94 -11.83 -9.15 2.42
C ASP A 94 -12.46 -8.66 3.74
N PRO A 95 -13.45 -9.37 4.29
CA PRO A 95 -14.18 -8.94 5.50
C PRO A 95 -13.32 -8.84 6.77
N LYS A 96 -12.08 -9.37 6.76
CA LYS A 96 -11.15 -9.29 7.89
C LYS A 96 -10.36 -7.97 7.92
N ILE A 97 -10.61 -7.05 6.98
CA ILE A 97 -9.94 -5.74 6.99
C ILE A 97 -10.20 -5.01 8.31
N ALA A 98 -9.15 -4.44 8.88
CA ALA A 98 -9.29 -3.57 10.04
C ALA A 98 -10.13 -2.33 9.69
N SER A 99 -11.05 -1.95 10.57
CA SER A 99 -11.96 -0.79 10.36
C SER A 99 -11.20 0.50 10.06
N ALA A 100 -10.08 0.73 10.74
CA ALA A 100 -9.20 1.87 10.48
C ALA A 100 -8.66 1.88 9.04
N ASN A 101 -8.21 0.72 8.53
CA ASN A 101 -7.72 0.62 7.16
C ASN A 101 -8.82 0.90 6.14
N LEU A 102 -10.03 0.36 6.38
CA LEU A 102 -11.18 0.62 5.52
C LEU A 102 -11.54 2.12 5.48
N GLN A 103 -11.48 2.80 6.63
CA GLN A 103 -11.71 4.24 6.72
C GLN A 103 -10.64 5.02 5.94
N MET A 104 -9.37 4.64 6.04
CA MET A 104 -8.29 5.29 5.29
C MET A 104 -8.45 5.11 3.78
N LEU A 105 -8.82 3.93 3.30
CA LEU A 105 -9.10 3.70 1.88
C LEU A 105 -10.24 4.60 1.38
N LYS A 106 -11.32 4.73 2.16
CA LYS A 106 -12.45 5.64 1.85
C LYS A 106 -12.01 7.11 1.84
N LEU A 107 -11.17 7.53 2.80
CA LEU A 107 -10.63 8.89 2.88
C LEU A 107 -9.83 9.25 1.62
N TYR A 108 -8.99 8.35 1.14
CA TYR A 108 -8.24 8.52 -0.11
C TYR A 108 -9.10 8.35 -1.37
N LYS A 109 -10.41 8.02 -1.21
CA LYS A 109 -11.36 7.76 -2.31
C LYS A 109 -10.91 6.61 -3.22
N ALA A 110 -10.27 5.59 -2.66
CA ALA A 110 -9.97 4.36 -3.37
C ALA A 110 -11.28 3.61 -3.68
N ASN A 111 -11.35 2.99 -4.86
CA ASN A 111 -12.40 2.02 -5.14
C ASN A 111 -12.15 0.77 -4.27
N ILE A 112 -13.22 0.19 -3.77
CA ILE A 112 -13.16 -0.97 -2.88
C ILE A 112 -13.95 -2.10 -3.51
N GLU A 113 -13.25 -3.19 -3.79
CA GLU A 113 -13.85 -4.46 -4.20
C GLU A 113 -13.74 -5.44 -3.04
N MET A 114 -14.87 -5.77 -2.42
CA MET A 114 -14.93 -6.67 -1.27
C MET A 114 -15.24 -8.09 -1.74
N VAL A 115 -14.33 -9.03 -1.53
CA VAL A 115 -14.65 -10.45 -1.71
C VAL A 115 -15.37 -10.99 -0.48
N SER A 116 -16.39 -11.81 -0.68
CA SER A 116 -17.18 -12.42 0.41
C SER A 116 -16.93 -13.91 0.54
N GLU A 117 -16.50 -14.57 -0.51
CA GLU A 117 -16.32 -16.01 -0.58
C GLU A 117 -14.93 -16.43 -0.11
N LYS A 118 -14.88 -17.44 0.73
CA LYS A 118 -13.62 -18.07 1.15
C LYS A 118 -13.10 -18.99 0.04
N ASP A 119 -11.81 -19.08 -0.06
CA ASP A 119 -11.13 -20.08 -0.90
C ASP A 119 -11.18 -21.48 -0.27
N GLN A 120 -10.68 -22.48 -1.00
CA GLN A 120 -10.65 -23.88 -0.57
C GLN A 120 -9.88 -24.11 0.74
N ASN A 121 -9.00 -23.19 1.11
CA ASN A 121 -8.22 -23.25 2.36
C ASN A 121 -8.90 -22.50 3.52
N GLY A 122 -10.14 -22.02 3.32
CA GLY A 122 -10.89 -21.25 4.32
C GLY A 122 -10.41 -19.82 4.50
N GLY A 123 -9.48 -19.35 3.65
CA GLY A 123 -8.99 -17.98 3.58
C GLY A 123 -9.67 -17.17 2.47
N TYR A 124 -9.11 -16.00 2.19
CA TYR A 124 -9.59 -15.11 1.12
C TYR A 124 -8.51 -14.77 0.08
N LEU A 125 -7.28 -15.27 0.27
CA LEU A 125 -6.14 -14.86 -0.56
C LEU A 125 -6.35 -15.23 -2.02
N LYS A 126 -6.72 -16.48 -2.30
CA LYS A 126 -6.95 -16.95 -3.66
C LYS A 126 -8.11 -16.19 -4.31
N THR A 127 -9.23 -16.04 -3.61
CA THR A 127 -10.41 -15.31 -4.11
C THR A 127 -10.06 -13.85 -4.43
N ARG A 128 -9.27 -13.18 -3.59
CA ARG A 128 -8.79 -11.82 -3.89
C ARG A 128 -7.92 -11.77 -5.13
N ILE A 129 -6.96 -12.70 -5.28
CA ILE A 129 -6.08 -12.77 -6.45
C ILE A 129 -6.88 -13.02 -7.73
N ASP A 130 -7.83 -13.96 -7.70
CA ASP A 130 -8.69 -14.25 -8.85
C ASP A 130 -9.58 -13.03 -9.20
N THR A 131 -10.04 -12.30 -8.20
CA THR A 131 -10.77 -11.04 -8.39
C THR A 131 -9.90 -9.96 -9.04
N VAL A 132 -8.63 -9.79 -8.60
CA VAL A 132 -7.69 -8.87 -9.27
C VAL A 132 -7.53 -9.23 -10.74
N LYS A 133 -7.28 -10.51 -11.05
CA LYS A 133 -7.13 -10.98 -12.44
C LYS A 133 -8.37 -10.67 -13.27
N ARG A 134 -9.58 -10.93 -12.74
CA ARG A 134 -10.85 -10.60 -13.37
C ARG A 134 -10.98 -9.09 -13.63
N LEU A 135 -10.68 -8.27 -12.64
CA LEU A 135 -10.73 -6.80 -12.78
C LEU A 135 -9.74 -6.30 -13.85
N CYS A 136 -8.53 -6.87 -13.92
CA CYS A 136 -7.56 -6.52 -14.94
C CYS A 136 -8.01 -6.86 -16.36
N GLN A 137 -8.91 -7.83 -16.52
CA GLN A 137 -9.52 -8.14 -17.83
C GLN A 137 -10.72 -7.25 -18.16
N GLN A 138 -11.43 -6.76 -17.16
CA GLN A 138 -12.69 -6.02 -17.32
C GLN A 138 -12.49 -4.49 -17.36
N LEU A 139 -11.51 -3.98 -16.62
CA LEU A 139 -11.27 -2.55 -16.52
C LEU A 139 -10.28 -2.10 -17.62
N PRO A 140 -10.57 -1.00 -18.32
CA PRO A 140 -9.63 -0.46 -19.30
C PRO A 140 -8.37 0.03 -18.58
N ASN A 141 -7.22 -0.23 -19.18
CA ASN A 141 -5.89 0.18 -18.70
C ASN A 141 -5.59 -0.26 -17.27
N ALA A 142 -6.17 -1.38 -16.81
CA ALA A 142 -5.90 -1.92 -15.49
C ALA A 142 -4.49 -2.48 -15.40
N VAL A 143 -3.79 -2.14 -14.34
CA VAL A 143 -2.44 -2.63 -14.02
C VAL A 143 -2.46 -3.23 -12.62
N TRP A 144 -2.21 -4.52 -12.53
CA TRP A 144 -1.94 -5.16 -11.25
C TRP A 144 -0.51 -4.89 -10.84
N ILE A 145 -0.36 -4.21 -9.73
CA ILE A 145 0.95 -3.86 -9.18
C ILE A 145 1.35 -4.93 -8.14
N ASN A 146 2.08 -5.93 -8.59
CA ASN A 146 2.45 -7.11 -7.80
C ASN A 146 3.96 -7.20 -7.62
#